data_9a9a7cdf4d11b3ca9aa4d99f536b4e6f
#
_entry.id   9a9a7cdf4d11b3ca9aa4d99f536b4e6f
#
_cell.length_a   1.000
_cell.length_b   1.000
_cell.length_c   1.000
_cell.angle_alpha   90.00
_cell.angle_beta   90.00
_cell.angle_gamma   90.00
#
_symmetry.space_group_name_H-M   'P 1'
#
loop_
_entity.id
_entity.type
_entity.pdbx_description
1 polymer ?
#
loop_
_entity_poly.entity_id
_entity_poly.type
_entity_poly.pdbx_seq_one_letter_code
_entity_poly.pdbx_strand_id
1 'polypeptide(L)'
;MIEVRQLNKSFGAQPILAGVDLRIETGESAVIIGRSGGGKSVLLKHLIGLLQPNSGEVFVDGERITRMNERQLLRVRRKFGMVFQGAALFDSMTVAENVAFGLRREHLTEAEIASRVAATLEMVDLPGTQRKKPAELSGGMRKRVGLARAIIYEPQILLYDEPTTGLDPIVSDSIDQLIIRVRDQLKVTSVVVTHDMRSARRVANHVFLLHNKKIYAHGAPGEFFASQDPIVRQFIDGVADPKETEF
;
A
#
# COMPACT_ATOMS: atom_id res chain seq x y z
N MET A 1 -5.93 -8.60 -10.90
CA MET A 1 -4.93 -7.98 -11.81
C MET A 1 -5.13 -6.48 -11.86
N ILE A 2 -4.04 -5.71 -11.78
CA ILE A 2 -4.06 -4.23 -11.94
C ILE A 2 -3.18 -3.88 -13.14
N GLU A 3 -3.68 -2.99 -14.00
CA GLU A 3 -2.92 -2.51 -15.15
C GLU A 3 -3.04 -0.99 -15.26
N VAL A 4 -1.92 -0.32 -15.49
CA VAL A 4 -1.81 1.12 -15.69
C VAL A 4 -1.18 1.35 -17.06
N ARG A 5 -1.81 2.20 -17.88
CA ARG A 5 -1.37 2.50 -19.24
C ARG A 5 -1.20 4.01 -19.41
N GLN A 6 0.03 4.43 -19.73
CA GLN A 6 0.40 5.80 -20.07
C GLN A 6 -0.17 6.85 -19.10
N LEU A 7 -0.12 6.55 -17.79
CA LEU A 7 -0.71 7.38 -16.76
C LEU A 7 0.07 8.68 -16.57
N ASN A 8 -0.62 9.80 -16.74
CA ASN A 8 -0.08 11.13 -16.54
C ASN A 8 -0.85 11.86 -15.43
N LYS A 9 -0.13 12.52 -14.52
CA LYS A 9 -0.72 13.35 -13.47
C LYS A 9 0.13 14.56 -13.18
N SER A 10 -0.51 15.74 -13.19
CA SER A 10 0.07 17.00 -12.73
C SER A 10 -0.83 17.64 -11.68
N PHE A 11 -0.24 18.43 -10.79
CA PHE A 11 -0.95 19.37 -9.91
C PHE A 11 -0.53 20.80 -10.33
N GLY A 12 -1.48 21.54 -10.90
CA GLY A 12 -1.13 22.79 -11.60
C GLY A 12 -0.13 22.53 -12.73
N ALA A 13 0.95 23.29 -12.75
CA ALA A 13 2.03 23.16 -13.72
C ALA A 13 3.06 22.06 -13.38
N GLN A 14 2.98 21.47 -12.17
CA GLN A 14 3.97 20.49 -11.72
C GLN A 14 3.58 19.06 -12.11
N PRO A 15 4.29 18.41 -13.04
CA PRO A 15 4.06 17.01 -13.38
C PRO A 15 4.61 16.11 -12.27
N ILE A 16 3.80 15.11 -11.87
CA ILE A 16 4.14 14.11 -10.83
C ILE A 16 4.32 12.72 -11.43
N LEU A 17 3.47 12.36 -12.38
CA LEU A 17 3.58 11.12 -13.15
C LEU A 17 3.53 11.46 -14.63
N ALA A 18 4.38 10.83 -15.45
CA ALA A 18 4.54 11.14 -16.87
C ALA A 18 4.70 9.86 -17.69
N GLY A 19 3.56 9.31 -18.17
CA GLY A 19 3.55 8.09 -18.96
C GLY A 19 3.93 6.85 -18.16
N VAL A 20 3.31 6.64 -17.00
CA VAL A 20 3.52 5.45 -16.18
C VAL A 20 2.78 4.28 -16.77
N ASP A 21 3.53 3.19 -17.04
CA ASP A 21 3.02 1.88 -17.39
C ASP A 21 3.44 0.87 -16.32
N LEU A 22 2.48 0.08 -15.82
CA LEU A 22 2.78 -1.05 -14.95
C LEU A 22 1.67 -2.10 -15.00
N ARG A 23 2.03 -3.33 -14.72
CA ARG A 23 1.10 -4.44 -14.60
C ARG A 23 1.44 -5.26 -13.36
N ILE A 24 0.41 -5.59 -12.57
CA ILE A 24 0.52 -6.37 -11.33
C ILE A 24 -0.44 -7.56 -11.47
N GLU A 25 0.09 -8.75 -11.36
CA GLU A 25 -0.70 -9.96 -11.49
C GLU A 25 -1.48 -10.28 -10.20
N THR A 26 -2.53 -11.07 -10.32
CA THR A 26 -3.31 -11.50 -9.16
C THR A 26 -2.46 -12.38 -8.23
N GLY A 27 -2.50 -12.08 -6.92
CA GLY A 27 -1.72 -12.79 -5.90
C GLY A 27 -0.27 -12.34 -5.80
N GLU A 28 0.16 -11.42 -6.66
CA GLU A 28 1.52 -10.86 -6.64
C GLU A 28 1.71 -9.85 -5.49
N SER A 29 2.92 -9.80 -4.95
CA SER A 29 3.39 -8.72 -4.09
C SER A 29 4.28 -7.78 -4.90
N ALA A 30 3.66 -6.73 -5.44
CA ALA A 30 4.36 -5.68 -6.19
C ALA A 30 4.87 -4.61 -5.23
N VAL A 31 6.16 -4.29 -5.30
CA VAL A 31 6.76 -3.23 -4.50
C VAL A 31 7.21 -2.10 -5.42
N ILE A 32 6.70 -0.89 -5.18
CA ILE A 32 7.06 0.31 -5.93
C ILE A 32 8.00 1.13 -5.05
N ILE A 33 9.26 1.20 -5.45
CA ILE A 33 10.29 2.00 -4.80
C ILE A 33 10.52 3.31 -5.55
N GLY A 34 11.13 4.28 -4.87
CA GLY A 34 11.49 5.58 -5.45
C GLY A 34 11.70 6.63 -4.38
N ARG A 35 12.21 7.80 -4.78
CA ARG A 35 12.49 8.92 -3.86
C ARG A 35 11.25 9.36 -3.08
N SER A 36 11.47 9.90 -1.88
CA SER A 36 10.40 10.59 -1.14
C SER A 36 9.86 11.76 -1.99
N GLY A 37 8.54 11.94 -2.02
CA GLY A 37 7.91 12.93 -2.91
C GLY A 37 7.86 12.55 -4.40
N GLY A 38 8.44 11.42 -4.84
CA GLY A 38 8.53 10.99 -6.24
C GLY A 38 7.23 10.51 -6.89
N GLY A 39 6.07 10.64 -6.22
CA GLY A 39 4.76 10.29 -6.80
C GLY A 39 4.22 8.90 -6.44
N LYS A 40 4.90 8.11 -5.59
CA LYS A 40 4.47 6.75 -5.20
C LYS A 40 3.05 6.71 -4.61
N SER A 41 2.77 7.53 -3.60
CA SER A 41 1.42 7.62 -2.98
C SER A 41 0.39 8.21 -3.95
N VAL A 42 0.82 9.07 -4.88
CA VAL A 42 -0.05 9.58 -5.95
C VAL A 42 -0.45 8.44 -6.88
N LEU A 43 0.51 7.58 -7.27
CA LEU A 43 0.23 6.39 -8.07
C LEU A 43 -0.75 5.45 -7.35
N LEU A 44 -0.51 5.11 -6.07
CA LEU A 44 -1.45 4.30 -5.27
C LEU A 44 -2.88 4.85 -5.29
N LYS A 45 -3.03 6.18 -5.14
CA LYS A 45 -4.37 6.81 -5.16
C LYS A 45 -5.08 6.68 -6.50
N HIS A 46 -4.35 6.55 -7.61
CA HIS A 46 -4.95 6.26 -8.92
C HIS A 46 -5.42 4.81 -9.03
N LEU A 47 -4.68 3.84 -8.43
CA LEU A 47 -5.05 2.42 -8.49
C LEU A 47 -6.42 2.13 -7.84
N ILE A 48 -6.81 2.92 -6.85
CA ILE A 48 -8.09 2.80 -6.13
C ILE A 48 -9.13 3.85 -6.59
N GLY A 49 -8.80 4.66 -7.60
CA GLY A 49 -9.69 5.70 -8.13
C GLY A 49 -9.96 6.87 -7.18
N LEU A 50 -9.07 7.13 -6.19
CA LEU A 50 -9.14 8.32 -5.33
C LEU A 50 -8.64 9.58 -6.04
N LEU A 51 -7.84 9.43 -7.08
CA LEU A 51 -7.40 10.50 -7.95
C LEU A 51 -7.73 10.16 -9.41
N GLN A 52 -8.17 11.16 -10.15
CA GLN A 52 -8.33 11.05 -11.61
C GLN A 52 -7.03 11.53 -12.29
N PRO A 53 -6.52 10.78 -13.28
CA PRO A 53 -5.35 11.20 -14.05
C PRO A 53 -5.71 12.35 -15.01
N ASN A 54 -4.69 13.05 -15.49
CA ASN A 54 -4.86 14.01 -16.59
C ASN A 54 -5.04 13.25 -17.92
N SER A 55 -4.32 12.15 -18.10
CA SER A 55 -4.49 11.23 -19.23
C SER A 55 -3.97 9.83 -18.84
N GLY A 56 -4.24 8.85 -19.69
CA GLY A 56 -3.93 7.45 -19.43
C GLY A 56 -5.06 6.71 -18.72
N GLU A 57 -4.85 5.45 -18.45
CA GLU A 57 -5.91 4.55 -18.00
C GLU A 57 -5.43 3.63 -16.86
N VAL A 58 -6.34 3.30 -15.96
CA VAL A 58 -6.16 2.28 -14.91
C VAL A 58 -7.26 1.25 -15.05
N PHE A 59 -6.85 -0.01 -15.02
CA PHE A 59 -7.74 -1.16 -15.05
C PHE A 59 -7.57 -2.00 -13.78
N VAL A 60 -8.68 -2.47 -13.25
CA VAL A 60 -8.73 -3.42 -12.13
C VAL A 60 -9.59 -4.60 -12.58
N ASP A 61 -9.02 -5.80 -12.61
CA ASP A 61 -9.66 -7.02 -13.12
C ASP A 61 -10.30 -6.84 -14.50
N GLY A 62 -9.61 -6.11 -15.39
CA GLY A 62 -10.07 -5.82 -16.75
C GLY A 62 -11.09 -4.68 -16.85
N GLU A 63 -11.61 -4.16 -15.75
CA GLU A 63 -12.52 -3.03 -15.74
C GLU A 63 -11.74 -1.71 -15.71
N ARG A 64 -11.98 -0.80 -16.69
CA ARG A 64 -11.35 0.52 -16.72
C ARG A 64 -11.99 1.45 -15.70
N ILE A 65 -11.25 1.77 -14.62
CA ILE A 65 -11.76 2.58 -13.50
C ILE A 65 -11.64 4.09 -13.73
N THR A 66 -10.78 4.55 -14.64
CA THR A 66 -10.52 5.99 -14.89
C THR A 66 -11.72 6.75 -15.48
N ARG A 67 -12.75 6.07 -15.95
CA ARG A 67 -13.99 6.69 -16.45
C ARG A 67 -15.23 6.38 -15.63
N MET A 68 -15.03 5.71 -14.48
CA MET A 68 -16.14 5.36 -13.59
C MET A 68 -16.60 6.57 -12.77
N ASN A 69 -17.91 6.66 -12.57
CA ASN A 69 -18.49 7.58 -11.59
C ASN A 69 -18.32 7.04 -10.15
N GLU A 70 -18.59 7.89 -9.15
CA GLU A 70 -18.42 7.51 -7.73
C GLU A 70 -19.19 6.25 -7.34
N ARG A 71 -20.40 6.05 -7.83
CA ARG A 71 -21.22 4.85 -7.54
C ARG A 71 -20.55 3.58 -8.08
N GLN A 72 -19.96 3.65 -9.26
CA GLN A 72 -19.21 2.53 -9.85
C GLN A 72 -17.90 2.30 -9.10
N LEU A 73 -17.18 3.37 -8.74
CA LEU A 73 -15.93 3.30 -7.97
C LEU A 73 -16.14 2.70 -6.58
N LEU A 74 -17.29 2.94 -5.92
CA LEU A 74 -17.58 2.30 -4.63
C LEU A 74 -17.57 0.78 -4.72
N ARG A 75 -18.06 0.19 -5.83
CA ARG A 75 -18.02 -1.26 -6.06
C ARG A 75 -16.57 -1.76 -6.20
N VAL A 76 -15.75 -1.02 -6.95
CA VAL A 76 -14.34 -1.36 -7.15
C VAL A 76 -13.57 -1.23 -5.84
N ARG A 77 -13.78 -0.14 -5.10
CA ARG A 77 -13.10 0.12 -3.81
C ARG A 77 -13.36 -0.93 -2.75
N ARG A 78 -14.47 -1.67 -2.82
CA ARG A 78 -14.74 -2.82 -1.93
C ARG A 78 -13.74 -3.96 -2.11
N LYS A 79 -13.08 -4.06 -3.27
CA LYS A 79 -12.02 -5.04 -3.51
C LYS A 79 -10.70 -4.67 -2.83
N PHE A 80 -10.56 -3.43 -2.34
CA PHE A 80 -9.32 -2.88 -1.82
C PHE A 80 -9.36 -2.69 -0.30
N GLY A 81 -8.28 -3.07 0.36
CA GLY A 81 -7.89 -2.57 1.67
C GLY A 81 -6.72 -1.60 1.51
N MET A 82 -6.71 -0.51 2.29
CA MET A 82 -5.60 0.46 2.25
C MET A 82 -5.02 0.69 3.65
N VAL A 83 -3.72 0.52 3.75
CA VAL A 83 -2.91 0.80 4.94
C VAL A 83 -2.14 2.10 4.68
N PHE A 84 -2.46 3.14 5.44
CA PHE A 84 -1.87 4.47 5.30
C PHE A 84 -0.57 4.60 6.09
N GLN A 85 0.32 5.48 5.66
CA GLN A 85 1.60 5.75 6.30
C GLN A 85 1.47 6.06 7.80
N GLY A 86 0.48 6.85 8.23
CA GLY A 86 0.20 7.18 9.63
C GLY A 86 -0.79 6.25 10.32
N ALA A 87 -1.11 5.06 9.73
CA ALA A 87 -2.21 4.18 10.13
C ALA A 87 -3.61 4.84 10.05
N ALA A 88 -3.73 6.14 10.08
CA ALA A 88 -4.96 6.95 9.96
C ALA A 88 -6.10 6.45 10.89
N LEU A 89 -5.77 6.13 12.14
CA LEU A 89 -6.75 5.72 13.14
C LEU A 89 -7.57 6.92 13.63
N PHE A 90 -8.80 6.66 14.01
CA PHE A 90 -9.65 7.64 14.69
C PHE A 90 -9.29 7.65 16.18
N ASP A 91 -8.70 8.73 16.67
CA ASP A 91 -8.21 8.85 18.04
C ASP A 91 -9.30 8.76 19.11
N SER A 92 -10.53 9.18 18.75
CA SER A 92 -11.70 9.11 19.62
C SER A 92 -12.26 7.68 19.78
N MET A 93 -11.92 6.77 18.87
CA MET A 93 -12.41 5.39 18.82
C MET A 93 -11.44 4.42 19.48
N THR A 94 -11.97 3.35 20.06
CA THR A 94 -11.19 2.19 20.50
C THR A 94 -10.60 1.42 19.31
N VAL A 95 -9.67 0.49 19.58
CA VAL A 95 -9.14 -0.43 18.57
C VAL A 95 -10.27 -1.21 17.89
N ALA A 96 -11.19 -1.78 18.66
CA ALA A 96 -12.33 -2.51 18.10
C ALA A 96 -13.18 -1.64 17.18
N GLU A 97 -13.48 -0.41 17.59
CA GLU A 97 -14.28 0.53 16.77
C GLU A 97 -13.53 0.96 15.51
N ASN A 98 -12.22 1.18 15.58
CA ASN A 98 -11.40 1.46 14.42
C ASN A 98 -11.42 0.30 13.41
N VAL A 99 -11.23 -0.93 13.88
CA VAL A 99 -11.22 -2.12 13.03
C VAL A 99 -12.60 -2.36 12.43
N ALA A 100 -13.65 -2.27 13.24
CA ALA A 100 -15.04 -2.48 12.80
C ALA A 100 -15.64 -1.32 12.01
N PHE A 101 -14.92 -0.18 11.84
CA PHE A 101 -15.50 1.10 11.38
C PHE A 101 -16.40 0.96 10.15
N GLY A 102 -15.98 0.20 9.19
CA GLY A 102 -16.75 0.04 7.98
C GLY A 102 -17.81 -1.08 8.06
N LEU A 103 -17.63 -2.12 8.91
CA LEU A 103 -18.60 -3.21 9.05
C LEU A 103 -19.97 -2.72 9.56
N ARG A 104 -20.03 -1.57 10.24
CA ARG A 104 -21.28 -0.95 10.70
C ARG A 104 -22.28 -0.63 9.59
N ARG A 105 -21.85 -0.68 8.32
CA ARG A 105 -22.72 -0.50 7.14
C ARG A 105 -23.21 -1.82 6.57
N GLU A 106 -22.77 -2.94 7.12
CA GLU A 106 -23.24 -4.27 6.78
C GLU A 106 -24.33 -4.71 7.75
N HIS A 107 -25.23 -5.58 7.30
CA HIS A 107 -26.32 -6.11 8.13
C HIS A 107 -25.82 -7.24 9.06
N LEU A 108 -24.82 -6.90 9.91
CA LEU A 108 -24.23 -7.82 10.87
C LEU A 108 -24.70 -7.50 12.29
N THR A 109 -24.87 -8.52 13.11
CA THR A 109 -25.12 -8.36 14.54
C THR A 109 -23.86 -7.90 15.27
N GLU A 110 -24.01 -7.27 16.43
CA GLU A 110 -22.89 -6.86 17.27
C GLU A 110 -21.98 -8.06 17.67
N ALA A 111 -22.57 -9.24 17.86
CA ALA A 111 -21.83 -10.46 18.17
C ALA A 111 -20.97 -10.91 16.99
N GLU A 112 -21.47 -10.85 15.76
CA GLU A 112 -20.72 -11.18 14.55
C GLU A 112 -19.57 -10.17 14.32
N ILE A 113 -19.83 -8.87 14.52
CA ILE A 113 -18.82 -7.83 14.43
C ILE A 113 -17.72 -8.07 15.47
N ALA A 114 -18.08 -8.34 16.73
CA ALA A 114 -17.13 -8.59 17.80
C ALA A 114 -16.27 -9.83 17.51
N SER A 115 -16.86 -10.90 16.99
CA SER A 115 -16.14 -12.12 16.59
C SER A 115 -15.15 -11.87 15.47
N ARG A 116 -15.56 -11.16 14.39
CA ARG A 116 -14.68 -10.79 13.28
C ARG A 116 -13.53 -9.89 13.74
N VAL A 117 -13.80 -8.89 14.59
CA VAL A 117 -12.79 -8.01 15.16
C VAL A 117 -11.76 -8.81 15.97
N ALA A 118 -12.22 -9.75 16.82
CA ALA A 118 -11.33 -10.58 17.63
C ALA A 118 -10.40 -11.44 16.74
N ALA A 119 -10.95 -12.14 15.76
CA ALA A 119 -10.19 -12.96 14.81
C ALA A 119 -9.19 -12.11 13.98
N THR A 120 -9.61 -10.92 13.52
CA THR A 120 -8.74 -10.03 12.74
C THR A 120 -7.59 -9.48 13.60
N LEU A 121 -7.84 -9.12 14.86
CA LEU A 121 -6.80 -8.67 15.78
C LEU A 121 -5.81 -9.79 16.12
N GLU A 122 -6.28 -11.03 16.22
CA GLU A 122 -5.40 -12.18 16.40
C GLU A 122 -4.47 -12.38 15.18
N MET A 123 -5.00 -12.24 13.95
CA MET A 123 -4.22 -12.32 12.71
C MET A 123 -3.08 -11.29 12.64
N VAL A 124 -3.26 -10.12 13.24
CA VAL A 124 -2.23 -9.07 13.29
C VAL A 124 -1.43 -9.03 14.60
N ASP A 125 -1.46 -10.09 15.40
CA ASP A 125 -0.77 -10.26 16.69
C ASP A 125 -1.12 -9.18 17.73
N LEU A 126 -2.40 -8.81 17.82
CA LEU A 126 -2.93 -7.86 18.80
C LEU A 126 -4.14 -8.41 19.60
N PRO A 127 -4.13 -9.68 20.05
CA PRO A 127 -5.23 -10.19 20.86
C PRO A 127 -5.37 -9.39 22.15
N GLY A 128 -6.62 -9.23 22.63
CA GLY A 128 -6.91 -8.55 23.89
C GLY A 128 -6.79 -7.02 23.88
N THR A 129 -6.54 -6.40 22.72
CA THR A 129 -6.36 -4.94 22.63
C THR A 129 -7.63 -4.16 22.28
N GLN A 130 -8.77 -4.83 22.13
CA GLN A 130 -10.05 -4.29 21.63
C GLN A 130 -10.47 -2.97 22.28
N ARG A 131 -10.27 -2.86 23.60
CA ARG A 131 -10.72 -1.71 24.42
C ARG A 131 -9.72 -0.55 24.47
N LYS A 132 -8.47 -0.76 24.01
CA LYS A 132 -7.45 0.29 23.99
C LYS A 132 -7.81 1.39 22.99
N LYS A 133 -7.31 2.59 23.25
CA LYS A 133 -7.33 3.72 22.31
C LYS A 133 -6.00 3.86 21.57
N PRO A 134 -5.95 4.51 20.40
CA PRO A 134 -4.72 4.73 19.64
C PRO A 134 -3.58 5.37 20.45
N ALA A 135 -3.89 6.24 21.40
CA ALA A 135 -2.92 6.88 22.29
C ALA A 135 -2.18 5.87 23.22
N GLU A 136 -2.78 4.72 23.48
CA GLU A 136 -2.22 3.68 24.33
C GLU A 136 -1.36 2.66 23.55
N LEU A 137 -1.20 2.86 22.24
CA LEU A 137 -0.52 1.93 21.33
C LEU A 137 0.86 2.45 20.94
N SER A 138 1.84 1.53 20.83
CA SER A 138 3.11 1.84 20.19
C SER A 138 2.94 2.13 18.70
N GLY A 139 3.97 2.68 18.04
CA GLY A 139 3.95 2.93 16.59
C GLY A 139 3.64 1.66 15.78
N GLY A 140 4.31 0.56 16.08
CA GLY A 140 4.07 -0.74 15.43
C GLY A 140 2.66 -1.28 15.69
N MET A 141 2.14 -1.16 16.92
CA MET A 141 0.76 -1.54 17.21
C MET A 141 -0.26 -0.72 16.41
N ARG A 142 -0.06 0.59 16.27
CA ARG A 142 -0.93 1.43 15.43
C ARG A 142 -0.95 0.96 13.97
N LYS A 143 0.23 0.62 13.40
CA LYS A 143 0.32 0.07 12.03
C LYS A 143 -0.45 -1.26 11.90
N ARG A 144 -0.33 -2.15 12.88
CA ARG A 144 -1.06 -3.42 12.91
C ARG A 144 -2.57 -3.22 13.01
N VAL A 145 -3.06 -2.26 13.81
CA VAL A 145 -4.50 -1.90 13.84
C VAL A 145 -4.96 -1.32 12.50
N GLY A 146 -4.14 -0.49 11.86
CA GLY A 146 -4.41 0.01 10.51
C GLY A 146 -4.55 -1.12 9.47
N LEU A 147 -3.68 -2.14 9.57
CA LEU A 147 -3.78 -3.34 8.74
C LEU A 147 -5.04 -4.16 9.08
N ALA A 148 -5.33 -4.38 10.37
CA ALA A 148 -6.55 -5.06 10.80
C ALA A 148 -7.81 -4.41 10.21
N ARG A 149 -7.89 -3.07 10.27
CA ARG A 149 -8.99 -2.31 9.66
C ARG A 149 -9.07 -2.50 8.14
N ALA A 150 -7.92 -2.64 7.47
CA ALA A 150 -7.88 -2.83 6.02
C ALA A 150 -8.31 -4.25 5.59
N ILE A 151 -8.05 -5.28 6.42
CA ILE A 151 -8.31 -6.69 6.07
C ILE A 151 -9.64 -7.24 6.58
N ILE A 152 -10.32 -6.56 7.52
CA ILE A 152 -11.57 -7.06 8.12
C ILE A 152 -12.70 -7.30 7.10
N TYR A 153 -12.60 -6.67 5.93
CA TYR A 153 -13.53 -6.84 4.79
C TYR A 153 -13.13 -7.95 3.82
N GLU A 154 -12.05 -8.68 4.11
CA GLU A 154 -11.52 -9.71 3.23
C GLU A 154 -11.28 -9.17 1.80
N PRO A 155 -10.47 -8.11 1.65
CA PRO A 155 -10.22 -7.50 0.35
C PRO A 155 -9.46 -8.47 -0.57
N GLN A 156 -9.56 -8.25 -1.87
CA GLN A 156 -8.77 -8.97 -2.89
C GLN A 156 -7.40 -8.33 -3.13
N ILE A 157 -7.29 -7.03 -2.83
CA ILE A 157 -6.09 -6.23 -3.08
C ILE A 157 -5.79 -5.40 -1.83
N LEU A 158 -4.53 -5.44 -1.37
CA LEU A 158 -4.04 -4.60 -0.26
C LEU A 158 -3.03 -3.59 -0.79
N LEU A 159 -3.31 -2.33 -0.53
CA LEU A 159 -2.40 -1.21 -0.82
C LEU A 159 -1.74 -0.75 0.47
N TYR A 160 -0.41 -0.65 0.46
CA TYR A 160 0.39 -0.19 1.61
C TYR A 160 1.15 1.08 1.21
N ASP A 161 0.88 2.18 1.90
CA ASP A 161 1.58 3.45 1.72
C ASP A 161 2.60 3.62 2.85
N GLU A 162 3.87 3.34 2.56
CA GLU A 162 5.01 3.46 3.48
C GLU A 162 4.76 2.76 4.84
N PRO A 163 4.51 1.44 4.86
CA PRO A 163 4.03 0.74 6.06
C PRO A 163 5.01 0.73 7.22
N THR A 164 6.32 0.79 6.96
CA THR A 164 7.39 0.70 7.97
C THR A 164 7.98 2.06 8.35
N THR A 165 7.59 3.14 7.68
CA THR A 165 8.12 4.49 7.95
C THR A 165 7.86 4.92 9.38
N GLY A 166 8.92 5.43 10.04
CA GLY A 166 8.89 5.91 11.42
C GLY A 166 8.99 4.82 12.49
N LEU A 167 9.32 3.60 12.09
CA LEU A 167 9.58 2.47 13.00
C LEU A 167 11.08 2.16 13.06
N ASP A 168 11.52 1.57 14.17
CA ASP A 168 12.86 1.01 14.26
C ASP A 168 13.02 -0.24 13.37
N PRO A 169 14.25 -0.67 13.06
CA PRO A 169 14.49 -1.79 12.12
C PRO A 169 13.87 -3.12 12.55
N ILE A 170 13.77 -3.40 13.87
CA ILE A 170 13.22 -4.66 14.38
C ILE A 170 11.70 -4.68 14.20
N VAL A 171 11.04 -3.58 14.57
CA VAL A 171 9.60 -3.44 14.39
C VAL A 171 9.23 -3.38 12.91
N SER A 172 10.04 -2.72 12.06
CA SER A 172 9.87 -2.72 10.61
C SER A 172 9.90 -4.13 10.03
N ASP A 173 10.88 -4.95 10.42
CA ASP A 173 10.97 -6.35 10.00
C ASP A 173 9.73 -7.16 10.42
N SER A 174 9.24 -6.92 11.62
CA SER A 174 8.01 -7.55 12.14
C SER A 174 6.75 -7.17 11.35
N ILE A 175 6.66 -5.93 10.84
CA ILE A 175 5.58 -5.50 9.93
C ILE A 175 5.73 -6.15 8.55
N ASP A 176 6.94 -6.23 8.01
CA ASP A 176 7.20 -6.91 6.73
C ASP A 176 6.79 -8.39 6.79
N GLN A 177 7.15 -9.10 7.88
CA GLN A 177 6.72 -10.48 8.10
C GLN A 177 5.19 -10.59 8.17
N LEU A 178 4.53 -9.63 8.83
CA LEU A 178 3.09 -9.59 8.92
C LEU A 178 2.43 -9.37 7.55
N ILE A 179 2.97 -8.47 6.71
CA ILE A 179 2.51 -8.26 5.34
C ILE A 179 2.57 -9.55 4.52
N ILE A 180 3.70 -10.27 4.60
CA ILE A 180 3.89 -11.55 3.90
C ILE A 180 2.86 -12.58 4.40
N ARG A 181 2.73 -12.73 5.73
CA ARG A 181 1.80 -13.68 6.34
C ARG A 181 0.35 -13.41 5.94
N VAL A 182 -0.09 -12.15 6.01
CA VAL A 182 -1.44 -11.75 5.62
C VAL A 182 -1.69 -12.01 4.14
N ARG A 183 -0.74 -11.66 3.26
CA ARG A 183 -0.83 -11.99 1.83
C ARG A 183 -1.04 -13.49 1.60
N ASP A 184 -0.23 -14.32 2.26
CA ASP A 184 -0.25 -15.77 2.05
C ASP A 184 -1.49 -16.44 2.65
N GLN A 185 -1.99 -15.95 3.78
CA GLN A 185 -3.20 -16.46 4.42
C GLN A 185 -4.47 -16.04 3.66
N LEU A 186 -4.57 -14.79 3.24
CA LEU A 186 -5.74 -14.26 2.55
C LEU A 186 -5.67 -14.41 1.03
N LYS A 187 -4.52 -14.85 0.47
CA LYS A 187 -4.28 -14.98 -0.98
C LYS A 187 -4.55 -13.67 -1.74
N VAL A 188 -4.23 -12.54 -1.14
CA VAL A 188 -4.46 -11.22 -1.70
C VAL A 188 -3.32 -10.76 -2.60
N THR A 189 -3.64 -9.89 -3.56
CA THR A 189 -2.64 -9.11 -4.29
C THR A 189 -2.18 -7.95 -3.40
N SER A 190 -0.87 -7.74 -3.27
CA SER A 190 -0.32 -6.66 -2.45
C SER A 190 0.42 -5.64 -3.30
N VAL A 191 0.18 -4.35 -3.06
CA VAL A 191 0.95 -3.26 -3.67
C VAL A 191 1.53 -2.42 -2.54
N VAL A 192 2.85 -2.45 -2.40
CA VAL A 192 3.57 -1.75 -1.34
C VAL A 192 4.37 -0.61 -1.97
N VAL A 193 4.15 0.62 -1.53
CA VAL A 193 5.07 1.71 -1.87
C VAL A 193 5.97 1.98 -0.68
N THR A 194 7.27 2.04 -0.93
CA THR A 194 8.27 2.29 0.10
C THR A 194 9.55 2.91 -0.47
N HIS A 195 10.33 3.55 0.38
CA HIS A 195 11.72 3.95 0.11
C HIS A 195 12.71 3.05 0.87
N ASP A 196 12.23 2.09 1.67
CA ASP A 196 13.06 1.15 2.41
C ASP A 196 13.44 -0.06 1.54
N MET A 197 14.71 -0.16 1.18
CA MET A 197 15.22 -1.24 0.33
C MET A 197 15.23 -2.61 1.03
N ARG A 198 15.29 -2.65 2.38
CA ARG A 198 15.21 -3.90 3.14
C ARG A 198 13.80 -4.47 3.07
N SER A 199 12.80 -3.63 3.36
CA SER A 199 11.38 -3.99 3.20
C SER A 199 11.09 -4.42 1.76
N ALA A 200 11.55 -3.64 0.76
CA ALA A 200 11.35 -3.96 -0.64
C ALA A 200 11.89 -5.35 -1.00
N ARG A 201 13.14 -5.65 -0.60
CA ARG A 201 13.78 -6.95 -0.86
C ARG A 201 13.03 -8.12 -0.20
N ARG A 202 12.45 -7.89 0.99
CA ARG A 202 11.79 -8.91 1.78
C ARG A 202 10.39 -9.25 1.28
N VAL A 203 9.61 -8.21 0.93
CA VAL A 203 8.18 -8.34 0.67
C VAL A 203 7.88 -8.62 -0.80
N ALA A 204 8.74 -8.19 -1.73
CA ALA A 204 8.45 -8.20 -3.15
C ALA A 204 8.47 -9.59 -3.81
N ASN A 205 7.51 -9.84 -4.69
CA ASN A 205 7.64 -10.79 -5.80
C ASN A 205 8.08 -10.06 -7.09
N HIS A 206 7.73 -8.77 -7.22
CA HIS A 206 8.12 -7.92 -8.31
C HIS A 206 8.44 -6.52 -7.78
N VAL A 207 9.53 -5.91 -8.25
CA VAL A 207 9.95 -4.57 -7.87
C VAL A 207 9.79 -3.64 -9.06
N PHE A 208 9.25 -2.44 -8.82
CA PHE A 208 9.14 -1.33 -9.79
C PHE A 208 9.88 -0.12 -9.23
N LEU A 209 10.79 0.46 -9.98
CA LEU A 209 11.45 1.71 -9.63
C LEU A 209 10.73 2.89 -10.31
N LEU A 210 10.07 3.71 -9.51
CA LEU A 210 9.53 5.00 -9.96
C LEU A 210 10.62 6.06 -9.85
N HIS A 211 11.18 6.44 -11.00
CA HIS A 211 12.23 7.46 -11.13
C HIS A 211 11.88 8.42 -12.25
N ASN A 212 12.14 9.71 -12.06
CA ASN A 212 11.80 10.76 -13.02
C ASN A 212 10.36 10.65 -13.56
N LYS A 213 9.39 10.41 -12.62
CA LYS A 213 7.94 10.37 -12.90
C LYS A 213 7.47 9.18 -13.75
N LYS A 214 8.34 8.19 -14.03
CA LYS A 214 8.09 6.99 -14.83
C LYS A 214 8.51 5.73 -14.09
N ILE A 215 7.99 4.60 -14.50
CA ILE A 215 8.61 3.31 -14.15
C ILE A 215 9.88 3.21 -15.00
N TYR A 216 11.02 3.36 -14.34
CA TYR A 216 12.34 3.35 -14.97
C TYR A 216 12.85 1.93 -15.18
N ALA A 217 12.69 1.09 -14.18
CA ALA A 217 13.11 -0.30 -14.19
C ALA A 217 12.13 -1.15 -13.38
N HIS A 218 11.99 -2.41 -13.74
CA HIS A 218 11.21 -3.38 -12.97
C HIS A 218 11.74 -4.79 -13.21
N GLY A 219 11.42 -5.71 -12.31
CA GLY A 219 11.79 -7.12 -12.45
C GLY A 219 11.62 -7.91 -11.16
N ALA A 220 11.96 -9.20 -11.23
CA ALA A 220 12.00 -10.06 -10.05
C ALA A 220 13.08 -9.55 -9.07
N PRO A 221 12.88 -9.72 -7.73
CA PRO A 221 13.82 -9.19 -6.74
C PRO A 221 15.27 -9.63 -6.98
N GLY A 222 15.51 -10.91 -7.33
CA GLY A 222 16.85 -11.40 -7.59
C GLY A 222 17.58 -10.65 -8.69
N GLU A 223 16.91 -10.41 -9.80
CA GLU A 223 17.45 -9.67 -10.95
C GLU A 223 17.57 -8.17 -10.65
N PHE A 224 16.52 -7.59 -10.06
CA PHE A 224 16.46 -6.17 -9.76
C PHE A 224 17.59 -5.75 -8.81
N PHE A 225 17.76 -6.48 -7.70
CA PHE A 225 18.79 -6.17 -6.70
C PHE A 225 20.22 -6.57 -7.12
N ALA A 226 20.38 -7.36 -8.18
CA ALA A 226 21.68 -7.65 -8.82
C ALA A 226 22.01 -6.69 -9.98
N SER A 227 21.10 -5.78 -10.33
CA SER A 227 21.29 -4.84 -11.45
C SER A 227 22.58 -4.04 -11.31
N GLN A 228 23.26 -3.80 -12.44
CA GLN A 228 24.44 -2.95 -12.55
C GLN A 228 24.10 -1.57 -13.15
N ASP A 229 22.83 -1.33 -13.46
CA ASP A 229 22.37 -0.02 -13.92
C ASP A 229 22.67 1.06 -12.87
N PRO A 230 23.38 2.16 -13.22
CA PRO A 230 23.80 3.17 -12.26
C PRO A 230 22.66 3.80 -11.47
N ILE A 231 21.50 4.04 -12.11
CA ILE A 231 20.32 4.64 -11.46
C ILE A 231 19.71 3.64 -10.48
N VAL A 232 19.56 2.37 -10.88
CA VAL A 232 19.04 1.32 -10.00
C VAL A 232 19.97 1.11 -8.81
N ARG A 233 21.29 1.07 -9.04
CA ARG A 233 22.32 0.96 -7.98
C ARG A 233 22.25 2.11 -6.99
N GLN A 234 22.08 3.34 -7.47
CA GLN A 234 21.94 4.52 -6.63
C GLN A 234 20.83 4.36 -5.59
N PHE A 235 19.67 3.80 -6.00
CA PHE A 235 18.57 3.52 -5.08
C PHE A 235 18.88 2.36 -4.14
N ILE A 236 19.47 1.27 -4.64
CA ILE A 236 19.80 0.09 -3.83
C ILE A 236 20.83 0.43 -2.75
N ASP A 237 21.86 1.19 -3.11
CA ASP A 237 22.99 1.50 -2.23
C ASP A 237 22.74 2.75 -1.37
N GLY A 238 21.68 3.51 -1.65
CA GLY A 238 21.35 4.73 -0.93
C GLY A 238 22.38 5.85 -1.12
N VAL A 239 23.04 5.88 -2.28
CA VAL A 239 24.10 6.86 -2.60
C VAL A 239 23.48 8.01 -3.40
N ALA A 240 23.73 9.26 -2.96
CA ALA A 240 23.29 10.44 -3.69
C ALA A 240 24.15 10.67 -4.94
N ASP A 241 23.51 11.04 -6.06
CA ASP A 241 24.28 11.57 -7.20
C ASP A 241 24.73 13.01 -6.87
N PRO A 242 26.04 13.31 -6.92
CA PRO A 242 26.52 14.67 -6.70
C PRO A 242 25.94 15.72 -7.66
N LYS A 243 25.45 15.31 -8.83
CA LYS A 243 24.82 16.18 -9.83
C LYS A 243 23.32 16.43 -9.58
N GLU A 244 22.69 15.66 -8.71
CA GLU A 244 21.25 15.79 -8.35
C GLU A 244 21.03 16.53 -7.03
N THR A 245 22.02 17.17 -6.46
CA THR A 245 21.96 17.93 -5.18
C THR A 245 21.41 19.36 -5.34
N GLU A 246 20.81 19.71 -6.47
CA GLU A 246 20.01 20.94 -6.58
C GLU A 246 18.59 20.67 -6.03
N PHE A 247 18.38 21.12 -4.78
CA PHE A 247 17.07 21.23 -4.12
C PHE A 247 16.35 22.51 -4.52
#